data_3f44467202e8b30be50fae1945793532
#
_entry.id   3f44467202e8b30be50fae1945793532
#
_cell.length_a   1.000
_cell.length_b   1.000
_cell.length_c   1.000
_cell.angle_alpha   90.00
_cell.angle_beta   90.00
_cell.angle_gamma   90.00
#
_symmetry.space_group_name_H-M   'P 1'
#
loop_
_entity.id
_entity.type
_entity.pdbx_description
1 polymer ?
#
loop_
_entity_poly.entity_id
_entity_poly.type
_entity_poly.pdbx_seq_one_letter_code
_entity_poly.pdbx_strand_id
1 'polypeptide(L)'
;MAADKKDKEEKKEKKAPAGDEKDVAEKDAAVEDKAAATEEKDAAAEKKAKVSEKKAKPAKKAAPGKEAKPKKKKKAVKPKAEVKVPAVKALSSQQLKLNPEVFAVEPKTGVLHEVVRAEFASMRQGSASTKTRGEVRGGGAKPWRQKGTGRARAGSNRMPHWTGGGVTFGPSPRDYSFKVNRKVKRKALKMALSARVSEGGFKVVDGLPFEEPKTAAAEAVLADLDVAYPLLVLLSGEEANAALAFRNLPRVGVRRAQNVMVSDIIGARTVLATKDAVEQLNRLGESK
;
A
#
# COMPACT_ATOMS: atom_id res chain seq x y z
N MET A 1 21.77 60.05 20.44
CA MET A 1 20.72 59.40 19.67
C MET A 1 20.58 57.92 20.06
N ALA A 2 20.46 57.63 21.36
CA ALA A 2 20.30 56.24 21.86
C ALA A 2 19.32 56.11 23.03
N ALA A 3 18.55 57.17 23.35
CA ALA A 3 17.59 57.16 24.46
C ALA A 3 16.12 57.01 24.05
N ASP A 4 15.76 57.21 22.79
CA ASP A 4 14.37 57.26 22.33
C ASP A 4 13.77 55.90 21.86
N LYS A 5 14.53 54.79 21.97
CA LYS A 5 14.04 53.46 21.54
C LYS A 5 13.51 52.59 22.68
N LYS A 6 13.77 52.89 23.94
CA LYS A 6 13.33 52.07 25.09
C LYS A 6 11.89 52.38 25.53
N ASP A 7 11.41 53.60 25.36
CA ASP A 7 10.04 53.99 25.80
C ASP A 7 8.89 53.56 24.88
N LYS A 8 9.19 52.99 23.72
CA LYS A 8 8.15 52.48 22.80
C LYS A 8 7.84 50.99 22.96
N GLU A 9 8.69 50.20 23.59
CA GLU A 9 8.41 48.77 23.83
C GLU A 9 7.59 48.53 25.11
N GLU A 10 7.74 49.37 26.16
CA GLU A 10 7.00 49.20 27.43
C GLU A 10 5.51 49.57 27.37
N LYS A 11 5.04 50.28 26.31
CA LYS A 11 3.62 50.64 26.12
C LYS A 11 2.81 49.63 25.30
N LYS A 12 3.40 48.52 24.82
CA LYS A 12 2.70 47.49 24.06
C LYS A 12 2.24 46.29 24.88
N GLU A 13 2.68 46.17 26.12
CA GLU A 13 2.40 45.00 26.98
C GLU A 13 1.18 45.16 27.92
N LYS A 14 0.46 46.28 27.87
CA LYS A 14 -0.68 46.53 28.80
C LYS A 14 -2.04 46.66 28.09
N LYS A 15 -2.30 45.88 27.03
CA LYS A 15 -3.66 45.83 26.43
C LYS A 15 -3.98 44.43 25.91
N ALA A 16 -4.22 43.49 26.84
CA ALA A 16 -4.91 42.26 26.54
C ALA A 16 -6.44 42.49 26.70
N PRO A 17 -7.27 42.12 25.74
CA PRO A 17 -8.72 42.23 25.87
C PRO A 17 -9.26 40.98 26.66
N ALA A 18 -9.96 41.26 27.75
CA ALA A 18 -10.81 40.30 28.44
C ALA A 18 -12.06 40.02 27.53
N GLY A 19 -12.11 38.89 26.90
CA GLY A 19 -13.20 38.58 25.98
C GLY A 19 -13.47 37.09 25.68
N ASP A 20 -12.68 36.15 26.13
CA ASP A 20 -12.70 34.79 25.59
C ASP A 20 -13.21 33.67 26.53
N GLU A 21 -13.74 33.98 27.71
CA GLU A 21 -14.26 32.93 28.63
C GLU A 21 -15.73 32.51 28.36
N LYS A 22 -16.49 33.27 27.58
CA LYS A 22 -17.90 32.89 27.26
C LYS A 22 -18.03 31.99 26.05
N ASP A 23 -17.08 32.03 25.09
CA ASP A 23 -17.15 31.24 23.86
C ASP A 23 -16.69 29.76 24.04
N VAL A 24 -16.01 29.43 25.14
CA VAL A 24 -15.57 28.04 25.40
C VAL A 24 -16.72 27.21 26.01
N ALA A 25 -17.53 27.80 26.90
CA ALA A 25 -18.64 27.11 27.54
C ALA A 25 -19.79 26.76 26.55
N GLU A 26 -19.99 27.58 25.51
CA GLU A 26 -21.03 27.34 24.49
C GLU A 26 -20.63 26.28 23.44
N LYS A 27 -19.30 26.05 23.26
CA LYS A 27 -18.81 24.98 22.39
C LYS A 27 -18.87 23.60 23.02
N ASP A 28 -18.69 23.47 24.33
CA ASP A 28 -18.73 22.21 25.04
C ASP A 28 -20.17 21.66 25.16
N ALA A 29 -21.16 22.54 25.36
CA ALA A 29 -22.58 22.17 25.33
C ALA A 29 -23.04 21.68 23.94
N ALA A 30 -22.50 22.22 22.85
CA ALA A 30 -22.87 21.81 21.49
C ALA A 30 -22.21 20.47 21.05
N VAL A 31 -21.22 19.98 21.78
CA VAL A 31 -20.57 18.68 21.54
C VAL A 31 -21.34 17.54 22.22
N GLU A 32 -21.86 17.78 23.43
CA GLU A 32 -22.68 16.78 24.16
C GLU A 32 -24.02 16.49 23.46
N ASP A 33 -24.71 17.52 22.93
CA ASP A 33 -25.97 17.34 22.18
C ASP A 33 -25.75 16.58 20.83
N LYS A 34 -24.57 16.66 20.23
CA LYS A 34 -24.24 15.86 19.02
C LYS A 34 -23.92 14.40 19.33
N ALA A 35 -23.36 14.09 20.49
CA ALA A 35 -23.08 12.72 20.92
C ALA A 35 -24.38 11.95 21.24
N ALA A 36 -25.33 12.57 21.92
CA ALA A 36 -26.62 11.97 22.21
C ALA A 36 -27.47 11.67 20.95
N ALA A 37 -27.37 12.53 19.91
CA ALA A 37 -28.10 12.35 18.65
C ALA A 37 -27.52 11.24 17.75
N THR A 38 -26.28 10.81 17.98
CA THR A 38 -25.66 9.69 17.23
C THR A 38 -26.04 8.36 17.83
N GLU A 39 -26.13 8.22 19.13
CA GLU A 39 -26.53 6.96 19.80
C GLU A 39 -28.00 6.57 19.52
N GLU A 40 -28.92 7.53 19.40
CA GLU A 40 -30.30 7.26 19.00
C GLU A 40 -30.45 6.78 17.56
N LYS A 41 -29.60 7.22 16.67
CA LYS A 41 -29.60 6.78 15.25
C LYS A 41 -29.09 5.35 15.07
N ASP A 42 -28.11 4.94 15.83
CA ASP A 42 -27.54 3.58 15.75
C ASP A 42 -28.50 2.54 16.35
N ALA A 43 -29.22 2.88 17.45
CA ALA A 43 -30.27 2.03 18.02
C ALA A 43 -31.48 1.84 17.07
N ALA A 44 -31.80 2.85 16.25
CA ALA A 44 -32.88 2.78 15.26
C ALA A 44 -32.49 1.95 14.03
N ALA A 45 -31.20 1.93 13.63
CA ALA A 45 -30.68 1.12 12.54
C ALA A 45 -30.67 -0.38 12.87
N GLU A 46 -30.30 -0.74 14.10
CA GLU A 46 -30.27 -2.13 14.54
C GLU A 46 -31.67 -2.78 14.66
N LYS A 47 -32.70 -1.99 15.04
CA LYS A 47 -34.12 -2.44 15.06
C LYS A 47 -34.67 -2.67 13.64
N LYS A 48 -34.23 -1.91 12.63
CA LYS A 48 -34.68 -2.10 11.24
C LYS A 48 -34.03 -3.32 10.58
N ALA A 49 -32.79 -3.69 10.94
CA ALA A 49 -32.13 -4.87 10.43
C ALA A 49 -32.76 -6.19 10.91
N LYS A 50 -33.27 -6.24 12.15
CA LYS A 50 -33.92 -7.43 12.73
C LYS A 50 -35.35 -7.71 12.21
N VAL A 51 -36.00 -6.74 11.54
CA VAL A 51 -37.35 -6.87 10.97
C VAL A 51 -37.33 -7.36 9.54
N SER A 52 -36.22 -7.21 8.80
CA SER A 52 -36.11 -7.62 7.42
C SER A 52 -35.81 -9.13 7.21
N GLU A 53 -35.37 -9.85 8.24
CA GLU A 53 -35.02 -11.28 8.13
C GLU A 53 -36.21 -12.23 8.30
N LYS A 54 -37.40 -11.75 8.65
CA LYS A 54 -38.60 -12.59 8.90
C LYS A 54 -39.61 -12.69 7.75
N LYS A 55 -39.31 -12.14 6.56
CA LYS A 55 -40.26 -12.15 5.42
C LYS A 55 -39.60 -12.58 4.11
N ALA A 56 -39.12 -13.81 3.99
CA ALA A 56 -38.93 -14.42 2.68
C ALA A 56 -38.74 -15.94 2.75
N LYS A 57 -39.83 -16.69 2.72
CA LYS A 57 -39.85 -18.04 2.14
C LYS A 57 -41.27 -18.35 1.63
N PRO A 58 -41.54 -18.35 0.32
CA PRO A 58 -42.58 -19.19 -0.25
C PRO A 58 -41.98 -20.48 -0.81
N ALA A 59 -42.60 -21.57 -0.47
CA ALA A 59 -42.33 -22.92 -0.93
C ALA A 59 -42.39 -23.05 -2.47
N LYS A 60 -41.38 -23.64 -3.09
CA LYS A 60 -41.40 -24.14 -4.48
C LYS A 60 -41.69 -25.61 -4.49
N LYS A 61 -42.77 -25.96 -5.22
CA LYS A 61 -43.24 -27.29 -5.56
C LYS A 61 -42.13 -28.14 -6.22
N ALA A 62 -42.15 -29.42 -5.84
CA ALA A 62 -41.34 -30.46 -6.43
C ALA A 62 -41.69 -30.68 -7.94
N ALA A 63 -40.64 -30.80 -8.76
CA ALA A 63 -40.73 -31.33 -10.11
C ALA A 63 -39.84 -32.60 -10.22
N PRO A 64 -40.24 -33.61 -11.02
CA PRO A 64 -39.72 -34.95 -10.91
C PRO A 64 -38.38 -35.18 -11.65
N GLY A 65 -37.62 -36.08 -11.08
CA GLY A 65 -36.60 -36.96 -11.65
C GLY A 65 -35.74 -36.43 -12.79
N LYS A 66 -34.47 -36.09 -12.52
CA LYS A 66 -33.38 -36.21 -13.50
C LYS A 66 -32.34 -37.17 -12.95
N GLU A 67 -32.12 -38.21 -13.76
CA GLU A 67 -31.19 -39.31 -13.53
C GLU A 67 -29.80 -38.84 -13.14
N ALA A 68 -29.24 -39.49 -12.15
CA ALA A 68 -27.90 -39.26 -11.65
C ALA A 68 -26.86 -39.61 -12.70
N LYS A 69 -26.13 -38.61 -13.20
CA LYS A 69 -24.94 -38.83 -14.03
C LYS A 69 -23.86 -39.57 -13.21
N PRO A 70 -23.18 -40.58 -13.80
CA PRO A 70 -22.21 -41.41 -13.12
C PRO A 70 -21.05 -40.56 -12.62
N LYS A 71 -20.71 -40.70 -11.32
CA LYS A 71 -19.54 -40.06 -10.67
C LYS A 71 -18.28 -40.43 -11.45
N LYS A 72 -17.62 -39.43 -12.06
CA LYS A 72 -16.28 -39.57 -12.66
C LYS A 72 -15.35 -40.19 -11.62
N LYS A 73 -14.85 -41.39 -11.90
CA LYS A 73 -13.80 -42.05 -11.10
C LYS A 73 -12.64 -41.08 -10.93
N LYS A 74 -12.27 -40.80 -9.66
CA LYS A 74 -11.07 -40.04 -9.33
C LYS A 74 -9.89 -40.74 -10.00
N LYS A 75 -9.22 -40.08 -10.95
CA LYS A 75 -7.96 -40.57 -11.52
C LYS A 75 -7.00 -40.76 -10.34
N ALA A 76 -6.44 -41.97 -10.26
CA ALA A 76 -5.39 -42.27 -9.29
C ALA A 76 -4.29 -41.23 -9.43
N VAL A 77 -3.97 -40.54 -8.32
CA VAL A 77 -2.85 -39.60 -8.24
C VAL A 77 -1.60 -40.43 -8.49
N LYS A 78 -0.93 -40.16 -9.59
CA LYS A 78 0.40 -40.75 -9.87
C LYS A 78 1.31 -40.39 -8.71
N PRO A 79 2.20 -41.31 -8.23
CA PRO A 79 3.14 -40.96 -7.19
C PRO A 79 3.94 -39.73 -7.62
N LYS A 80 4.02 -38.73 -6.72
CA LYS A 80 4.83 -37.53 -6.94
C LYS A 80 6.26 -38.00 -7.21
N ALA A 81 6.81 -37.64 -8.36
CA ALA A 81 8.23 -37.82 -8.61
C ALA A 81 9.02 -37.20 -7.47
N GLU A 82 10.01 -37.89 -6.95
CA GLU A 82 10.89 -37.38 -5.91
C GLU A 82 11.51 -36.06 -6.38
N VAL A 83 11.19 -34.98 -5.68
CA VAL A 83 11.72 -33.67 -6.00
C VAL A 83 13.10 -33.60 -5.34
N LYS A 84 14.15 -33.49 -6.15
CA LYS A 84 15.49 -33.26 -5.65
C LYS A 84 15.52 -31.89 -4.95
N VAL A 85 15.68 -31.89 -3.64
CA VAL A 85 15.82 -30.69 -2.85
C VAL A 85 17.31 -30.30 -2.83
N PRO A 86 17.70 -29.11 -3.27
CA PRO A 86 19.09 -28.68 -3.18
C PRO A 86 19.48 -28.50 -1.71
N ALA A 87 20.64 -29.00 -1.32
CA ALA A 87 21.19 -28.79 0.02
C ALA A 87 21.65 -27.32 0.14
N VAL A 88 20.86 -26.51 0.85
CA VAL A 88 21.15 -25.09 1.09
C VAL A 88 21.63 -24.93 2.52
N LYS A 89 22.83 -24.39 2.70
CA LYS A 89 23.39 -24.11 4.03
C LYS A 89 23.20 -22.63 4.37
N ALA A 90 22.59 -22.35 5.51
CA ALA A 90 22.59 -21.01 6.08
C ALA A 90 24.02 -20.68 6.56
N LEU A 91 24.53 -19.53 6.14
CA LEU A 91 25.82 -19.03 6.59
C LEU A 91 25.65 -18.36 7.96
N SER A 92 26.51 -18.68 8.92
CA SER A 92 26.54 -17.99 10.21
C SER A 92 27.01 -16.54 10.04
N SER A 93 26.58 -15.65 10.93
CA SER A 93 26.99 -14.24 10.94
C SER A 93 28.51 -14.01 10.98
N GLN A 94 29.27 -14.98 11.52
CA GLN A 94 30.74 -14.94 11.57
C GLN A 94 31.41 -15.23 10.23
N GLN A 95 30.72 -15.90 9.29
CA GLN A 95 31.23 -16.22 7.95
C GLN A 95 30.93 -15.13 6.93
N LEU A 96 30.13 -14.14 7.29
CA LEU A 96 29.67 -13.07 6.43
C LEU A 96 30.47 -11.79 6.65
N LYS A 97 31.18 -11.34 5.62
CA LYS A 97 31.81 -10.03 5.60
C LYS A 97 30.76 -8.96 5.22
N LEU A 98 29.93 -8.56 6.19
CA LEU A 98 29.01 -7.45 6.00
C LEU A 98 29.77 -6.13 6.13
N ASN A 99 29.65 -5.25 5.12
CA ASN A 99 30.27 -3.93 5.19
C ASN A 99 29.52 -3.05 6.21
N PRO A 100 30.17 -2.56 7.28
CA PRO A 100 29.51 -1.75 8.30
C PRO A 100 28.92 -0.44 7.75
N GLU A 101 29.46 0.11 6.68
CA GLU A 101 28.91 1.31 6.02
C GLU A 101 27.52 1.07 5.38
N VAL A 102 27.16 -0.18 5.15
CA VAL A 102 25.87 -0.57 4.56
C VAL A 102 24.92 -1.13 5.63
N PHE A 103 25.44 -1.96 6.52
CA PHE A 103 24.63 -2.78 7.44
C PHE A 103 24.66 -2.33 8.91
N ALA A 104 25.38 -1.25 9.24
CA ALA A 104 25.44 -0.69 10.59
C ALA A 104 25.02 0.78 10.67
N VAL A 105 24.11 1.20 9.80
CA VAL A 105 23.60 2.57 9.74
C VAL A 105 22.38 2.71 10.64
N GLU A 106 22.34 3.72 11.50
CA GLU A 106 21.20 4.00 12.37
C GLU A 106 19.93 4.33 11.56
N PRO A 107 18.81 3.61 11.77
CA PRO A 107 17.57 3.82 11.04
C PRO A 107 16.87 5.11 11.50
N LYS A 108 16.56 6.00 10.55
CA LYS A 108 15.75 7.21 10.76
C LYS A 108 14.39 7.06 10.11
N THR A 109 13.32 6.99 10.89
CA THR A 109 11.95 6.74 10.44
C THR A 109 11.47 7.75 9.40
N GLY A 110 11.78 9.05 9.56
CA GLY A 110 11.37 10.09 8.60
C GLY A 110 11.95 9.88 7.20
N VAL A 111 13.24 9.49 7.10
CA VAL A 111 13.89 9.22 5.81
C VAL A 111 13.31 7.98 5.14
N LEU A 112 13.09 6.91 5.90
CA LEU A 112 12.46 5.68 5.40
C LEU A 112 11.03 5.94 4.90
N HIS A 113 10.23 6.67 5.69
CA HIS A 113 8.86 7.04 5.32
C HIS A 113 8.79 7.82 4.02
N GLU A 114 9.64 8.84 3.84
CA GLU A 114 9.67 9.67 2.63
C GLU A 114 9.97 8.81 1.38
N VAL A 115 10.96 7.93 1.45
CA VAL A 115 11.34 7.07 0.33
C VAL A 115 10.26 6.03 0.03
N VAL A 116 9.71 5.36 1.04
CA VAL A 116 8.61 4.39 0.84
C VAL A 116 7.37 5.05 0.25
N ARG A 117 7.03 6.26 0.73
CA ARG A 117 5.94 7.05 0.18
C ARG A 117 6.17 7.38 -1.30
N ALA A 118 7.40 7.72 -1.69
CA ALA A 118 7.76 7.99 -3.08
C ALA A 118 7.66 6.72 -3.96
N GLU A 119 8.11 5.57 -3.45
CA GLU A 119 8.01 4.29 -4.15
C GLU A 119 6.55 3.90 -4.39
N PHE A 120 5.68 3.94 -3.36
CA PHE A 120 4.26 3.66 -3.53
C PHE A 120 3.54 4.68 -4.42
N ALA A 121 3.90 5.95 -4.36
CA ALA A 121 3.33 6.97 -5.23
C ALA A 121 3.68 6.73 -6.71
N SER A 122 4.91 6.28 -7.00
CA SER A 122 5.35 5.95 -8.36
C SER A 122 4.69 4.70 -8.94
N MET A 123 4.20 3.79 -8.11
CA MET A 123 3.46 2.59 -8.55
C MET A 123 2.02 2.91 -8.99
N ARG A 124 1.50 4.08 -8.61
CA ARG A 124 0.12 4.46 -8.95
C ARG A 124 0.03 4.93 -10.40
N GLN A 125 -0.77 4.24 -11.21
CA GLN A 125 -0.94 4.56 -12.61
C GLN A 125 -1.70 5.88 -12.85
N GLY A 126 -2.57 6.30 -11.92
CA GLY A 126 -3.28 7.58 -11.99
C GLY A 126 -4.26 7.72 -13.17
N SER A 127 -4.85 6.63 -13.64
CA SER A 127 -5.72 6.59 -14.83
C SER A 127 -7.18 7.00 -14.59
N ALA A 128 -7.56 7.34 -13.35
CA ALA A 128 -8.92 7.76 -13.04
C ALA A 128 -9.29 9.02 -13.82
N SER A 129 -10.40 8.95 -14.58
CA SER A 129 -10.88 10.06 -15.42
C SER A 129 -12.39 10.16 -15.37
N THR A 130 -12.89 11.38 -15.42
CA THR A 130 -14.31 11.68 -15.60
C THR A 130 -14.49 12.68 -16.74
N LYS A 131 -15.62 12.59 -17.44
CA LYS A 131 -15.91 13.49 -18.54
C LYS A 131 -16.44 14.81 -18.03
N THR A 132 -15.81 15.90 -18.41
CA THR A 132 -16.29 17.27 -18.21
C THR A 132 -17.45 17.56 -19.15
N ARG A 133 -18.14 18.69 -18.93
CA ARG A 133 -19.24 19.16 -19.79
C ARG A 133 -18.87 19.23 -21.29
N GLY A 134 -17.62 19.55 -21.60
CA GLY A 134 -17.13 19.60 -22.97
C GLY A 134 -17.00 18.23 -23.63
N GLU A 135 -16.62 17.20 -22.87
CA GLU A 135 -16.31 15.86 -23.36
C GLU A 135 -17.52 14.92 -23.43
N VAL A 136 -18.61 15.25 -22.72
CA VAL A 136 -19.84 14.45 -22.81
C VAL A 136 -20.48 14.65 -24.19
N ARG A 137 -20.85 13.53 -24.85
CA ARG A 137 -21.54 13.55 -26.14
C ARG A 137 -22.92 14.20 -26.02
N GLY A 138 -23.31 15.01 -27.03
CA GLY A 138 -24.60 15.67 -27.09
C GLY A 138 -24.48 17.18 -26.83
N GLY A 139 -25.58 17.88 -26.64
CA GLY A 139 -25.65 19.34 -26.49
C GLY A 139 -25.50 20.04 -27.84
N GLY A 140 -24.95 21.24 -27.86
CA GLY A 140 -24.83 22.09 -29.05
C GLY A 140 -25.97 23.11 -29.11
N ALA A 141 -27.21 22.68 -29.18
CA ALA A 141 -28.36 23.55 -29.15
C ALA A 141 -28.70 24.00 -27.72
N LYS A 142 -29.10 25.27 -27.57
CA LYS A 142 -29.63 25.81 -26.32
C LYS A 142 -30.99 25.16 -26.03
N PRO A 143 -31.26 24.59 -24.83
CA PRO A 143 -32.51 23.87 -24.55
C PRO A 143 -33.79 24.72 -24.75
N TRP A 144 -33.76 26.00 -24.41
CA TRP A 144 -34.84 26.96 -24.59
C TRP A 144 -34.32 28.39 -24.69
N ARG A 145 -35.20 29.31 -25.16
CA ARG A 145 -34.90 30.72 -25.28
C ARG A 145 -34.56 31.36 -23.93
N GLN A 146 -33.79 32.48 -23.96
CA GLN A 146 -33.22 33.13 -22.77
C GLN A 146 -34.25 33.69 -21.79
N LYS A 147 -35.41 34.17 -22.32
CA LYS A 147 -36.51 34.79 -21.55
C LYS A 147 -37.86 34.29 -22.02
N GLY A 148 -38.93 34.44 -21.23
CA GLY A 148 -40.29 34.16 -21.64
C GLY A 148 -40.71 32.68 -21.58
N THR A 149 -40.01 31.82 -20.79
CA THR A 149 -40.37 30.39 -20.59
C THR A 149 -40.79 30.05 -19.19
N GLY A 150 -40.69 30.99 -18.22
CA GLY A 150 -40.96 30.71 -16.80
C GLY A 150 -39.98 29.72 -16.14
N ARG A 151 -39.01 29.21 -16.86
CA ARG A 151 -38.00 28.22 -16.38
C ARG A 151 -36.67 28.87 -16.08
N ALA A 152 -35.87 28.23 -15.22
CA ALA A 152 -34.49 28.62 -14.96
C ALA A 152 -33.69 28.67 -16.28
N ARG A 153 -32.79 29.63 -16.45
CA ARG A 153 -31.96 29.77 -17.65
C ARG A 153 -31.02 28.59 -17.79
N ALA A 154 -30.97 27.94 -18.94
CA ALA A 154 -30.07 26.83 -19.24
C ALA A 154 -29.35 27.08 -20.57
N GLY A 155 -28.02 26.92 -20.57
CA GLY A 155 -27.18 27.06 -21.76
C GLY A 155 -26.92 25.74 -22.48
N SER A 156 -26.98 24.60 -21.75
CA SER A 156 -26.74 23.27 -22.28
C SER A 156 -27.40 22.21 -21.41
N ASN A 157 -27.79 21.09 -22.00
CA ASN A 157 -28.31 19.91 -21.31
C ASN A 157 -27.18 19.02 -20.73
N ARG A 158 -25.91 19.34 -21.00
CA ARG A 158 -24.73 18.61 -20.47
C ARG A 158 -24.19 19.22 -19.18
N MET A 159 -24.90 20.13 -18.55
CA MET A 159 -24.51 20.74 -17.28
C MET A 159 -24.49 19.70 -16.15
N PRO A 160 -23.66 19.86 -15.10
CA PRO A 160 -23.52 18.86 -14.03
C PRO A 160 -24.81 18.55 -13.27
N HIS A 161 -25.74 19.49 -13.18
CA HIS A 161 -27.04 19.34 -12.52
C HIS A 161 -28.07 18.58 -13.38
N TRP A 162 -27.73 18.24 -14.62
CA TRP A 162 -28.60 17.47 -15.51
C TRP A 162 -28.22 15.97 -15.46
N THR A 163 -29.22 15.12 -15.50
CA THR A 163 -28.99 13.67 -15.65
C THR A 163 -28.23 13.39 -16.94
N GLY A 164 -27.10 12.68 -16.83
CA GLY A 164 -26.20 12.45 -17.96
C GLY A 164 -25.30 13.63 -18.32
N GLY A 165 -25.27 14.70 -17.51
CA GLY A 165 -24.34 15.81 -17.66
C GLY A 165 -22.90 15.47 -17.26
N GLY A 166 -21.96 16.37 -17.54
CA GLY A 166 -20.55 16.23 -17.17
C GLY A 166 -20.30 16.49 -15.69
N VAL A 167 -19.18 15.98 -15.19
CA VAL A 167 -18.73 16.21 -13.81
C VAL A 167 -17.95 17.52 -13.75
N THR A 168 -18.15 18.34 -12.70
CA THR A 168 -17.47 19.65 -12.57
C THR A 168 -16.06 19.44 -12.06
N PHE A 169 -15.69 18.93 -11.03
CA PHE A 169 -14.33 18.75 -10.51
C PHE A 169 -14.04 17.25 -10.28
N GLY A 170 -14.27 16.45 -11.29
CA GLY A 170 -13.99 15.03 -11.22
C GLY A 170 -12.49 14.72 -11.31
N PRO A 171 -12.10 13.48 -11.02
CA PRO A 171 -10.73 13.05 -11.16
C PRO A 171 -10.29 13.16 -12.62
N SER A 172 -9.08 13.66 -12.82
CA SER A 172 -8.37 13.66 -14.11
C SER A 172 -7.11 12.81 -14.01
N PRO A 173 -6.69 12.18 -15.11
CA PRO A 173 -5.43 11.44 -15.12
C PRO A 173 -4.28 12.33 -14.68
N ARG A 174 -3.48 11.85 -13.71
CA ARG A 174 -2.32 12.59 -13.21
C ARG A 174 -1.21 11.66 -12.76
N ASP A 175 0.01 12.14 -12.85
CA ASP A 175 1.15 11.49 -12.24
C ASP A 175 1.19 11.78 -10.72
N TYR A 176 1.38 10.72 -9.92
CA TYR A 176 1.51 10.81 -8.47
C TYR A 176 2.97 10.75 -8.02
N SER A 177 3.90 10.45 -8.92
CA SER A 177 5.30 10.33 -8.59
C SER A 177 5.89 11.67 -8.13
N PHE A 178 6.82 11.61 -7.20
CA PHE A 178 7.63 12.75 -6.81
C PHE A 178 9.10 12.34 -6.65
N LYS A 179 9.97 13.28 -6.97
CA LYS A 179 11.41 13.03 -7.02
C LYS A 179 12.01 13.07 -5.62
N VAL A 180 12.72 12.00 -5.26
CA VAL A 180 13.58 11.94 -4.07
C VAL A 180 15.05 11.90 -4.51
N ASN A 181 15.92 12.60 -3.78
CA ASN A 181 17.35 12.67 -4.09
C ASN A 181 18.01 11.28 -4.05
N ARG A 182 18.89 10.97 -4.99
CA ARG A 182 19.58 9.68 -5.08
C ARG A 182 20.35 9.32 -3.81
N LYS A 183 21.04 10.31 -3.18
CA LYS A 183 21.76 10.11 -1.92
C LYS A 183 20.82 9.71 -0.79
N VAL A 184 19.60 10.30 -0.72
CA VAL A 184 18.56 9.95 0.28
C VAL A 184 18.05 8.54 0.06
N LYS A 185 17.75 8.14 -1.20
CA LYS A 185 17.33 6.76 -1.52
C LYS A 185 18.38 5.72 -1.12
N ARG A 186 19.66 5.95 -1.45
CA ARG A 186 20.76 5.06 -1.05
C ARG A 186 20.87 4.95 0.47
N LYS A 187 20.80 6.09 1.17
CA LYS A 187 20.86 6.12 2.64
C LYS A 187 19.68 5.37 3.25
N ALA A 188 18.47 5.53 2.72
CA ALA A 188 17.28 4.80 3.18
C ALA A 188 17.43 3.28 2.98
N LEU A 189 17.99 2.84 1.84
CA LEU A 189 18.25 1.43 1.59
C LEU A 189 19.22 0.83 2.60
N LYS A 190 20.33 1.52 2.90
CA LYS A 190 21.29 1.12 3.93
C LYS A 190 20.63 1.03 5.31
N MET A 191 19.81 2.03 5.67
CA MET A 191 19.07 2.03 6.93
C MET A 191 18.06 0.88 7.05
N ALA A 192 17.35 0.53 5.96
CA ALA A 192 16.40 -0.57 5.95
C ALA A 192 17.10 -1.93 6.12
N LEU A 193 18.23 -2.13 5.44
CA LEU A 193 19.06 -3.33 5.59
C LEU A 193 19.62 -3.44 7.02
N SER A 194 20.15 -2.34 7.57
CA SER A 194 20.67 -2.30 8.94
C SER A 194 19.61 -2.65 9.98
N ALA A 195 18.39 -2.15 9.81
CA ALA A 195 17.26 -2.47 10.68
C ALA A 195 16.97 -3.99 10.66
N ARG A 196 16.92 -4.61 9.47
CA ARG A 196 16.68 -6.06 9.36
C ARG A 196 17.81 -6.90 9.94
N VAL A 197 19.06 -6.47 9.82
CA VAL A 197 20.20 -7.13 10.47
C VAL A 197 20.11 -7.03 11.99
N SER A 198 19.80 -5.85 12.53
CA SER A 198 19.66 -5.64 13.99
C SER A 198 18.50 -6.41 14.60
N GLU A 199 17.40 -6.62 13.85
CA GLU A 199 16.24 -7.44 14.25
C GLU A 199 16.49 -8.96 14.10
N GLY A 200 17.63 -9.39 13.56
CA GLY A 200 17.92 -10.79 13.25
C GLY A 200 17.10 -11.37 12.09
N GLY A 201 16.42 -10.51 11.34
CA GLY A 201 15.61 -10.90 10.19
C GLY A 201 16.39 -11.05 8.87
N PHE A 202 17.72 -10.94 8.88
CA PHE A 202 18.55 -11.07 7.70
C PHE A 202 19.29 -12.40 7.72
N LYS A 203 18.95 -13.32 6.81
CA LYS A 203 19.57 -14.63 6.66
C LYS A 203 20.32 -14.70 5.33
N VAL A 204 21.52 -15.29 5.33
CA VAL A 204 22.31 -15.45 4.12
C VAL A 204 22.57 -16.94 3.86
N VAL A 205 22.52 -17.30 2.58
CA VAL A 205 22.78 -18.66 2.09
C VAL A 205 23.93 -18.60 1.07
N ASP A 206 24.66 -19.67 0.99
CA ASP A 206 25.83 -19.76 0.10
C ASP A 206 25.43 -19.67 -1.38
N GLY A 207 24.28 -20.25 -1.73
CA GLY A 207 23.66 -20.16 -3.07
C GLY A 207 22.36 -20.92 -3.11
N LEU A 208 21.64 -20.80 -4.21
CA LEU A 208 20.37 -21.47 -4.48
C LEU A 208 20.45 -22.29 -5.78
N PRO A 209 21.17 -23.42 -5.78
CA PRO A 209 21.43 -24.20 -7.00
C PRO A 209 20.20 -25.04 -7.40
N PHE A 210 19.22 -24.40 -8.01
CA PHE A 210 18.06 -25.10 -8.58
C PHE A 210 18.35 -25.54 -10.03
N GLU A 211 18.45 -26.85 -10.29
CA GLU A 211 18.55 -27.39 -11.66
C GLU A 211 17.27 -27.10 -12.45
N GLU A 212 16.12 -27.31 -11.80
CA GLU A 212 14.80 -27.07 -12.39
C GLU A 212 13.97 -26.08 -11.53
N PRO A 213 13.17 -25.21 -12.13
CA PRO A 213 12.34 -24.23 -11.40
C PRO A 213 11.10 -24.90 -10.77
N LYS A 214 11.29 -25.71 -9.73
CA LYS A 214 10.22 -26.40 -9.01
C LYS A 214 9.87 -25.69 -7.70
N THR A 215 8.59 -25.29 -7.55
CA THR A 215 8.10 -24.64 -6.32
C THR A 215 8.16 -25.55 -5.09
N ALA A 216 7.95 -26.85 -5.26
CA ALA A 216 8.04 -27.82 -4.17
C ALA A 216 9.46 -27.91 -3.56
N ALA A 217 10.51 -27.78 -4.40
CA ALA A 217 11.89 -27.73 -3.91
C ALA A 217 12.16 -26.43 -3.16
N ALA A 218 11.61 -25.30 -3.64
CA ALA A 218 11.73 -24.02 -2.97
C ALA A 218 11.03 -24.02 -1.60
N GLU A 219 9.85 -24.62 -1.49
CA GLU A 219 9.10 -24.77 -0.24
C GLU A 219 9.87 -25.62 0.79
N ALA A 220 10.47 -26.73 0.35
CA ALA A 220 11.31 -27.58 1.21
C ALA A 220 12.52 -26.81 1.76
N VAL A 221 13.23 -26.05 0.90
CA VAL A 221 14.35 -25.20 1.33
C VAL A 221 13.94 -24.16 2.37
N LEU A 222 12.76 -23.54 2.21
CA LEU A 222 12.26 -22.55 3.17
C LEU A 222 11.88 -23.19 4.51
N ALA A 223 11.36 -24.42 4.49
CA ALA A 223 11.06 -25.18 5.71
C ALA A 223 12.34 -25.53 6.48
N ASP A 224 13.39 -25.97 5.77
CA ASP A 224 14.68 -26.32 6.39
C ASP A 224 15.39 -25.09 7.00
N LEU A 225 15.17 -23.89 6.44
CA LEU A 225 15.77 -22.64 6.91
C LEU A 225 14.98 -21.96 8.05
N ASP A 226 13.82 -22.51 8.43
CA ASP A 226 12.90 -21.93 9.44
C ASP A 226 12.70 -20.42 9.27
N VAL A 227 12.07 -20.03 8.16
CA VAL A 227 11.95 -18.62 7.75
C VAL A 227 10.58 -18.06 8.11
N ALA A 228 10.56 -16.89 8.77
CA ALA A 228 9.33 -16.18 9.09
C ALA A 228 8.78 -15.38 7.89
N TYR A 229 7.47 -15.47 7.65
CA TYR A 229 6.79 -14.70 6.59
C TYR A 229 6.25 -13.34 7.08
N PRO A 230 6.15 -12.34 6.22
CA PRO A 230 6.50 -12.26 4.79
C PRO A 230 8.00 -12.34 4.55
N LEU A 231 8.40 -13.03 3.47
CA LEU A 231 9.79 -13.27 3.10
C LEU A 231 10.17 -12.48 1.84
N LEU A 232 11.36 -11.90 1.82
CA LEU A 232 12.00 -11.32 0.64
C LEU A 232 13.25 -12.15 0.29
N VAL A 233 13.28 -12.70 -0.92
CA VAL A 233 14.46 -13.42 -1.46
C VAL A 233 15.23 -12.47 -2.36
N LEU A 234 16.51 -12.26 -2.04
CA LEU A 234 17.44 -11.44 -2.82
C LEU A 234 18.43 -12.32 -3.58
N LEU A 235 18.41 -12.19 -4.89
CA LEU A 235 19.22 -12.96 -5.83
C LEU A 235 20.25 -12.07 -6.54
N SER A 236 21.35 -12.65 -6.97
CA SER A 236 22.40 -11.95 -7.73
C SER A 236 21.98 -11.58 -9.15
N GLY A 237 21.13 -12.36 -9.77
CA GLY A 237 20.70 -12.19 -11.18
C GLY A 237 21.07 -13.36 -12.09
N GLU A 238 22.04 -14.17 -11.71
CA GLU A 238 22.43 -15.40 -12.42
C GLU A 238 21.53 -16.59 -12.05
N GLU A 239 20.84 -16.51 -10.91
CA GLU A 239 19.98 -17.54 -10.34
C GLU A 239 18.54 -17.49 -10.88
N ALA A 240 18.38 -17.58 -12.21
CA ALA A 240 17.08 -17.46 -12.87
C ALA A 240 16.09 -18.58 -12.46
N ASN A 241 16.58 -19.81 -12.30
CA ASN A 241 15.74 -20.95 -11.88
C ASN A 241 15.23 -20.78 -10.43
N ALA A 242 16.06 -20.26 -9.54
CA ALA A 242 15.64 -19.92 -8.17
C ALA A 242 14.54 -18.84 -8.18
N ALA A 243 14.69 -17.78 -8.98
CA ALA A 243 13.68 -16.76 -9.11
C ALA A 243 12.31 -17.31 -9.56
N LEU A 244 12.30 -18.23 -10.52
CA LEU A 244 11.08 -18.87 -10.99
C LEU A 244 10.49 -19.84 -9.96
N ALA A 245 11.33 -20.56 -9.19
CA ALA A 245 10.89 -21.48 -8.15
C ALA A 245 10.19 -20.77 -6.98
N PHE A 246 10.71 -19.62 -6.54
CA PHE A 246 10.15 -18.85 -5.43
C PHE A 246 9.00 -17.93 -5.82
N ARG A 247 8.93 -17.46 -7.07
CA ARG A 247 7.95 -16.44 -7.53
C ARG A 247 6.49 -16.79 -7.26
N ASN A 248 6.13 -18.07 -7.34
CA ASN A 248 4.74 -18.52 -7.18
C ASN A 248 4.33 -18.74 -5.72
N LEU A 249 5.26 -18.70 -4.77
CA LEU A 249 4.93 -18.94 -3.37
C LEU A 249 4.20 -17.74 -2.75
N PRO A 250 3.13 -17.96 -1.97
CA PRO A 250 2.41 -16.87 -1.31
C PRO A 250 3.30 -16.22 -0.24
N ARG A 251 3.21 -14.89 -0.10
CA ARG A 251 3.98 -14.08 0.85
C ARG A 251 5.51 -14.14 0.67
N VAL A 252 5.97 -14.58 -0.49
CA VAL A 252 7.38 -14.56 -0.87
C VAL A 252 7.58 -13.55 -2.00
N GLY A 253 8.35 -12.52 -1.74
CA GLY A 253 8.80 -11.56 -2.76
C GLY A 253 10.17 -11.97 -3.27
N VAL A 254 10.40 -11.90 -4.57
CA VAL A 254 11.71 -12.19 -5.18
C VAL A 254 12.20 -10.92 -5.88
N ARG A 255 13.42 -10.50 -5.55
CA ARG A 255 14.07 -9.33 -6.15
C ARG A 255 15.53 -9.61 -6.45
N ARG A 256 16.04 -8.92 -7.48
CA ARG A 256 17.49 -8.86 -7.71
C ARG A 256 18.10 -7.83 -6.75
N ALA A 257 19.27 -8.11 -6.20
CA ALA A 257 19.96 -7.22 -5.26
C ALA A 257 20.14 -5.79 -5.82
N GLN A 258 20.33 -5.65 -7.14
CA GLN A 258 20.46 -4.35 -7.80
C GLN A 258 19.16 -3.53 -7.84
N ASN A 259 17.99 -4.20 -7.85
CA ASN A 259 16.67 -3.58 -8.05
C ASN A 259 15.79 -3.66 -6.80
N VAL A 260 16.38 -3.90 -5.63
CA VAL A 260 15.65 -3.97 -4.37
C VAL A 260 15.13 -2.59 -3.97
N MET A 261 13.87 -2.51 -3.54
CA MET A 261 13.25 -1.29 -3.04
C MET A 261 13.25 -1.27 -1.53
N VAL A 262 13.22 -0.07 -0.95
CA VAL A 262 13.14 0.11 0.50
C VAL A 262 11.82 -0.45 1.04
N SER A 263 10.72 -0.28 0.30
CA SER A 263 9.41 -0.83 0.63
C SER A 263 9.40 -2.37 0.70
N ASP A 264 10.14 -3.06 -0.20
CA ASP A 264 10.23 -4.51 -0.19
C ASP A 264 10.93 -5.02 1.10
N ILE A 265 12.02 -4.36 1.52
CA ILE A 265 12.78 -4.74 2.72
C ILE A 265 11.95 -4.49 3.99
N ILE A 266 11.30 -3.33 4.09
CA ILE A 266 10.48 -2.99 5.27
C ILE A 266 9.22 -3.86 5.33
N GLY A 267 8.65 -4.25 4.20
CA GLY A 267 7.48 -5.10 4.12
C GLY A 267 7.75 -6.57 4.47
N ALA A 268 8.99 -7.02 4.33
CA ALA A 268 9.39 -8.40 4.65
C ALA A 268 9.76 -8.52 6.12
N ARG A 269 9.34 -9.59 6.78
CA ARG A 269 9.80 -9.94 8.14
C ARG A 269 11.19 -10.56 8.12
N THR A 270 11.45 -11.40 7.11
CA THR A 270 12.77 -12.01 6.90
C THR A 270 13.26 -11.66 5.49
N VAL A 271 14.55 -11.38 5.39
CA VAL A 271 15.25 -11.19 4.11
C VAL A 271 16.25 -12.34 3.96
N LEU A 272 16.07 -13.15 2.92
CA LEU A 272 16.96 -14.22 2.55
C LEU A 272 17.81 -13.77 1.37
N ALA A 273 19.11 -13.67 1.53
CA ALA A 273 20.02 -13.22 0.47
C ALA A 273 21.03 -14.32 0.11
N THR A 274 21.37 -14.46 -1.15
CA THR A 274 22.51 -15.27 -1.57
C THR A 274 23.81 -14.52 -1.32
N LYS A 275 24.93 -15.23 -1.18
CA LYS A 275 26.25 -14.64 -0.94
C LYS A 275 26.60 -13.61 -2.03
N ASP A 276 26.37 -13.96 -3.30
CA ASP A 276 26.62 -13.07 -4.43
C ASP A 276 25.73 -11.83 -4.40
N ALA A 277 24.48 -11.97 -3.95
CA ALA A 277 23.59 -10.84 -3.73
C ALA A 277 24.11 -9.90 -2.64
N VAL A 278 24.66 -10.43 -1.55
CA VAL A 278 25.28 -9.65 -0.48
C VAL A 278 26.52 -8.91 -0.98
N GLU A 279 27.35 -9.52 -1.81
CA GLU A 279 28.49 -8.84 -2.41
C GLU A 279 28.07 -7.66 -3.30
N GLN A 280 26.97 -7.81 -4.05
CA GLN A 280 26.39 -6.71 -4.81
C GLN A 280 25.86 -5.59 -3.90
N LEU A 281 25.23 -5.92 -2.77
CA LEU A 281 24.76 -4.95 -1.79
C LEU A 281 25.92 -4.22 -1.11
N ASN A 282 27.03 -4.89 -0.84
CA ASN A 282 28.25 -4.29 -0.25
C ASN A 282 28.81 -3.17 -1.13
N ARG A 283 28.70 -3.28 -2.48
CA ARG A 283 29.13 -2.24 -3.43
C ARG A 283 28.34 -0.93 -3.30
N LEU A 284 27.16 -0.96 -2.67
CA LEU A 284 26.41 0.28 -2.34
C LEU A 284 27.17 1.16 -1.34
N GLY A 285 28.09 0.59 -0.54
CA GLY A 285 28.98 1.32 0.35
C GLY A 285 30.05 2.11 -0.41
N GLU A 286 30.56 1.55 -1.49
CA GLU A 286 31.70 2.07 -2.26
C GLU A 286 31.31 3.20 -3.23
N SER A 287 30.03 3.29 -3.61
CA SER A 287 29.56 4.32 -4.54
C SER A 287 29.40 5.68 -3.84
N LYS A 288 30.35 6.58 -4.08
CA LYS A 288 30.32 7.99 -3.67
C LYS A 288 29.18 8.80 -4.32
#